data_8cba0744839c82fd90c31abcfb8ebfb8
#
_entry.id   8cba0744839c82fd90c31abcfb8ebfb8
#
_cell.length_a   1.000
_cell.length_b   1.000
_cell.length_c   1.000
_cell.angle_alpha   90.00
_cell.angle_beta   90.00
_cell.angle_gamma   90.00
#
_symmetry.space_group_name_H-M   'P 1'
#
loop_
_entity.id
_entity.type
_entity.pdbx_description
1 polymer ?
#
loop_
_entity_poly.entity_id
_entity_poly.type
_entity_poly.pdbx_seq_one_letter_code
_entity_poly.pdbx_strand_id
1 'polypeptide(L)'
;MDVPPHPHTGLQTVSWLFSGEVEHRDSAGVHAMVRPGELNLMTAGAGICHSEVSTAATTVLHGVQLWVALPGSDRDTGRDFAHYVPDPRSVAGATLRVFLGELAGDRSPVHTFTPLLGAQIDLDPGARFTLDVDPGFEHGVLLDQGSVEVAGTALAVADLAFQA
;
A
#
# COMPACT_ATOMS: atom_id res chain seq x y z
N MET A 1 6.44 -16.18 7.41
CA MET A 1 6.88 -15.95 6.02
C MET A 1 8.40 -15.91 6.02
N ASP A 2 9.03 -16.53 5.03
CA ASP A 2 10.48 -16.46 4.81
C ASP A 2 10.70 -16.42 3.30
N VAL A 3 10.91 -15.22 2.77
CA VAL A 3 11.14 -14.98 1.35
C VAL A 3 12.62 -14.66 1.16
N PRO A 4 13.39 -15.62 0.57
CA PRO A 4 14.81 -15.46 0.39
C PRO A 4 15.14 -14.33 -0.61
N PRO A 5 16.41 -13.91 -0.71
CA PRO A 5 16.83 -12.87 -1.64
C PRO A 5 16.40 -13.16 -3.08
N HIS A 6 15.69 -12.22 -3.67
CA HIS A 6 15.19 -12.27 -5.05
C HIS A 6 15.23 -10.88 -5.69
N PRO A 7 15.38 -10.78 -7.04
CA PRO A 7 15.54 -9.51 -7.70
C PRO A 7 14.24 -8.91 -8.23
N HIS A 8 14.21 -7.57 -8.30
CA HIS A 8 13.22 -6.79 -9.04
C HIS A 8 13.89 -5.76 -9.94
N THR A 9 13.24 -5.44 -11.05
CA THR A 9 13.64 -4.36 -11.98
C THR A 9 12.41 -3.64 -12.51
N GLY A 10 12.52 -2.33 -12.74
CA GLY A 10 11.50 -1.53 -13.42
C GLY A 10 10.16 -1.42 -12.67
N LEU A 11 10.16 -1.61 -11.37
CA LEU A 11 8.94 -1.52 -10.54
C LEU A 11 9.24 -0.96 -9.15
N GLN A 12 8.17 -0.62 -8.44
CA GLN A 12 8.17 -0.40 -6.99
C GLN A 12 7.33 -1.47 -6.30
N THR A 13 7.71 -1.84 -5.07
CA THR A 13 6.87 -2.67 -4.18
C THR A 13 6.29 -1.80 -3.09
N VAL A 14 4.98 -1.83 -2.93
CA VAL A 14 4.23 -1.18 -1.86
C VAL A 14 3.89 -2.25 -0.83
N SER A 15 4.41 -2.15 0.38
CA SER A 15 4.05 -3.03 1.48
C SER A 15 3.19 -2.28 2.48
N TRP A 16 1.99 -2.83 2.76
CA TRP A 16 1.05 -2.30 3.73
C TRP A 16 0.46 -3.46 4.55
N LEU A 17 0.80 -3.53 5.83
CA LEU A 17 0.33 -4.60 6.70
C LEU A 17 -0.86 -4.17 7.55
N PHE A 18 -1.76 -5.12 7.83
CA PHE A 18 -2.84 -5.02 8.80
C PHE A 18 -2.47 -5.69 10.11
N SER A 19 -1.64 -6.78 10.06
CA SER A 19 -1.10 -7.44 11.24
C SER A 19 0.22 -8.14 10.94
N GLY A 20 1.00 -8.40 11.99
CA GLY A 20 2.33 -8.99 11.92
C GLY A 20 3.42 -7.99 11.56
N GLU A 21 4.65 -8.46 11.50
CA GLU A 21 5.83 -7.66 11.14
C GLU A 21 6.73 -8.45 10.20
N VAL A 22 7.34 -7.74 9.25
CA VAL A 22 8.32 -8.28 8.31
C VAL A 22 9.61 -7.48 8.40
N GLU A 23 10.72 -8.16 8.44
CA GLU A 23 12.05 -7.61 8.29
C GLU A 23 12.40 -7.59 6.81
N HIS A 24 12.59 -6.40 6.24
CA HIS A 24 13.06 -6.15 4.89
C HIS A 24 14.55 -5.88 4.88
N ARG A 25 15.28 -6.53 3.99
CA ARG A 25 16.71 -6.26 3.72
C ARG A 25 16.95 -6.25 2.22
N ASP A 26 17.73 -5.27 1.74
CA ASP A 26 18.00 -5.14 0.31
C ASP A 26 19.46 -4.88 -0.02
N SER A 27 19.76 -4.98 -1.31
CA SER A 27 21.10 -4.79 -1.87
C SER A 27 21.54 -3.32 -2.00
N ALA A 28 20.65 -2.37 -1.66
CA ALA A 28 21.03 -0.96 -1.47
C ALA A 28 21.52 -0.69 -0.05
N GLY A 29 21.45 -1.69 0.84
CA GLY A 29 21.89 -1.60 2.23
C GLY A 29 20.78 -1.20 3.20
N VAL A 30 19.53 -1.17 2.75
CA VAL A 30 18.38 -0.91 3.63
C VAL A 30 18.10 -2.14 4.50
N HIS A 31 17.85 -1.88 5.77
CA HIS A 31 17.34 -2.82 6.75
C HIS A 31 16.20 -2.13 7.49
N ALA A 32 14.98 -2.49 7.18
CA ALA A 32 13.78 -1.84 7.68
C ALA A 32 12.74 -2.83 8.18
N MET A 33 11.90 -2.37 9.10
CA MET A 33 10.73 -3.11 9.53
C MET A 33 9.52 -2.66 8.73
N VAL A 34 8.72 -3.63 8.28
CA VAL A 34 7.38 -3.41 7.75
C VAL A 34 6.40 -3.69 8.87
N ARG A 35 5.59 -2.71 9.26
CA ARG A 35 4.65 -2.81 10.38
C ARG A 35 3.24 -2.42 9.97
N PRO A 36 2.21 -2.84 10.73
CA PRO A 36 0.84 -2.45 10.46
C PRO A 36 0.64 -0.93 10.45
N GLY A 37 -0.04 -0.45 9.42
CA GLY A 37 -0.36 0.98 9.26
C GLY A 37 0.83 1.86 8.87
N GLU A 38 1.96 1.27 8.48
CA GLU A 38 3.15 1.95 7.97
C GLU A 38 3.39 1.56 6.51
N LEU A 39 3.68 2.55 5.66
CA LEU A 39 4.08 2.33 4.27
C LEU A 39 5.57 2.03 4.19
N ASN A 40 5.93 0.97 3.50
CA ASN A 40 7.27 0.79 2.93
C ASN A 40 7.15 0.72 1.40
N LEU A 41 7.86 1.60 0.72
CA LEU A 41 7.92 1.69 -0.74
C LEU A 41 9.36 1.47 -1.20
N MET A 42 9.67 0.29 -1.74
CA MET A 42 10.97 0.01 -2.34
C MET A 42 10.91 0.31 -3.83
N THR A 43 11.83 1.12 -4.34
CA THR A 43 12.02 1.39 -5.76
C THR A 43 13.15 0.52 -6.28
N ALA A 44 12.84 -0.41 -7.19
CA ALA A 44 13.83 -1.30 -7.78
C ALA A 44 14.65 -0.60 -8.88
N GLY A 45 13.99 0.20 -9.70
CA GLY A 45 14.66 0.90 -10.82
C GLY A 45 15.46 -0.07 -11.70
N ALA A 46 16.73 0.24 -11.94
CA ALA A 46 17.64 -0.59 -12.73
C ALA A 46 17.91 -1.98 -12.15
N GLY A 47 17.58 -2.20 -10.87
CA GLY A 47 17.66 -3.51 -10.24
C GLY A 47 17.98 -3.46 -8.75
N ILE A 48 17.22 -4.18 -7.96
CA ILE A 48 17.44 -4.40 -6.52
C ILE A 48 17.20 -5.87 -6.21
N CYS A 49 17.94 -6.40 -5.24
CA CYS A 49 17.66 -7.71 -4.66
C CYS A 49 17.24 -7.49 -3.22
N HIS A 50 16.15 -8.12 -2.78
CA HIS A 50 15.70 -8.02 -1.40
C HIS A 50 15.20 -9.34 -0.83
N SER A 51 15.09 -9.39 0.49
CA SER A 51 14.49 -10.49 1.25
C SER A 51 13.48 -9.95 2.26
N GLU A 52 12.49 -10.76 2.59
CA GLU A 52 11.43 -10.42 3.53
C GLU A 52 11.15 -11.60 4.47
N VAL A 53 11.39 -11.40 5.75
CA VAL A 53 11.26 -12.45 6.76
C VAL A 53 10.34 -11.97 7.89
N SER A 54 9.30 -12.75 8.21
CA SER A 54 8.47 -12.45 9.38
C SER A 54 9.29 -12.55 10.66
N THR A 55 9.07 -11.61 11.58
CA THR A 55 9.72 -11.67 12.89
C THR A 55 9.25 -12.87 13.70
N ALA A 56 10.03 -13.29 14.67
CA ALA A 56 9.67 -14.38 15.57
C ALA A 56 8.40 -14.08 16.41
N ALA A 57 8.04 -12.82 16.57
CA ALA A 57 6.83 -12.39 17.27
C ALA A 57 5.57 -12.45 16.39
N THR A 58 5.73 -12.58 15.07
CA THR A 58 4.61 -12.63 14.12
C THR A 58 3.94 -13.99 14.13
N THR A 59 2.77 -14.08 14.75
CA THR A 59 1.92 -15.29 14.74
C THR A 59 0.99 -15.32 13.53
N VAL A 60 0.51 -14.15 13.08
CA VAL A 60 -0.30 -13.97 11.88
C VAL A 60 0.29 -12.83 11.07
N LEU A 61 0.62 -13.09 9.82
CA LEU A 61 1.00 -12.07 8.86
C LEU A 61 -0.18 -11.83 7.94
N HIS A 62 -0.69 -10.58 7.93
CA HIS A 62 -1.82 -10.19 7.10
C HIS A 62 -1.59 -8.78 6.57
N GLY A 63 -1.75 -8.61 5.27
CA GLY A 63 -1.54 -7.33 4.59
C GLY A 63 -1.56 -7.49 3.08
N VAL A 64 -1.17 -6.45 2.40
CA VAL A 64 -1.02 -6.43 0.94
C VAL A 64 0.38 -6.01 0.55
N GLN A 65 0.89 -6.64 -0.51
CA GLN A 65 2.05 -6.15 -1.24
C GLN A 65 1.63 -5.94 -2.69
N LEU A 66 1.80 -4.72 -3.17
CA LEU A 66 1.41 -4.31 -4.51
C LEU A 66 2.65 -4.01 -5.33
N TRP A 67 2.62 -4.34 -6.61
CA TRP A 67 3.65 -3.96 -7.56
C TRP A 67 3.16 -2.81 -8.42
N VAL A 68 3.96 -1.77 -8.48
CA VAL A 68 3.74 -0.59 -9.30
C VAL A 68 4.78 -0.58 -10.42
N ALA A 69 4.36 -0.79 -11.66
CA ALA A 69 5.25 -0.71 -12.81
C ALA A 69 5.75 0.73 -12.98
N LEU A 70 7.05 0.92 -13.11
CA LEU A 70 7.60 2.22 -13.44
C LEU A 70 7.34 2.58 -14.91
N PRO A 71 7.06 3.85 -15.22
CA PRO A 71 6.95 4.30 -16.61
C PRO A 71 8.25 4.07 -17.37
N GLY A 72 8.18 3.93 -18.68
CA GLY A 72 9.33 3.62 -19.51
C GLY A 72 10.50 4.59 -19.37
N SER A 73 10.23 5.87 -19.08
CA SER A 73 11.25 6.90 -18.81
C SER A 73 12.02 6.68 -17.50
N ASP A 74 11.39 6.00 -16.51
CA ASP A 74 11.93 5.91 -15.15
C ASP A 74 12.24 4.46 -14.73
N ARG A 75 12.02 3.49 -15.63
CA ARG A 75 12.21 2.06 -15.31
C ARG A 75 13.63 1.71 -14.86
N ASP A 76 14.64 2.49 -15.30
CA ASP A 76 16.05 2.30 -14.98
C ASP A 76 16.55 3.35 -13.96
N THR A 77 15.64 4.00 -13.21
CA THR A 77 16.01 4.98 -12.18
C THR A 77 16.86 4.35 -11.06
N GLY A 78 17.44 5.19 -10.21
CA GLY A 78 18.17 4.74 -9.02
C GLY A 78 17.27 3.96 -8.06
N ARG A 79 17.88 3.05 -7.30
CA ARG A 79 17.21 2.36 -6.21
C ARG A 79 16.87 3.35 -5.11
N ASP A 80 15.71 3.15 -4.47
CA ASP A 80 15.28 3.98 -3.35
C ASP A 80 14.39 3.19 -2.39
N PHE A 81 14.26 3.69 -1.17
CA PHE A 81 13.38 3.13 -0.16
C PHE A 81 12.76 4.26 0.67
N ALA A 82 11.45 4.37 0.62
CA ALA A 82 10.70 5.32 1.42
C ALA A 82 9.89 4.58 2.50
N HIS A 83 9.95 5.11 3.72
CA HIS A 83 9.12 4.70 4.84
C HIS A 83 8.27 5.89 5.28
N TYR A 84 6.96 5.65 5.50
CA TYR A 84 6.04 6.70 5.90
C TYR A 84 4.94 6.15 6.80
N VAL A 85 4.67 6.87 7.87
CA VAL A 85 3.58 6.58 8.81
C VAL A 85 2.51 7.67 8.64
N PRO A 86 1.40 7.39 7.95
CA PRO A 86 0.33 8.36 7.79
C PRO A 86 -0.44 8.56 9.11
N ASP A 87 -0.71 9.81 9.45
CA ASP A 87 -1.58 10.12 10.57
C ASP A 87 -3.02 9.69 10.26
N PRO A 88 -3.73 9.04 11.20
CA PRO A 88 -5.13 8.71 11.01
C PRO A 88 -5.98 9.97 11.01
N ARG A 89 -6.81 10.14 9.98
CA ARG A 89 -7.75 11.26 9.87
C ARG A 89 -9.19 10.80 10.00
N SER A 90 -9.90 11.30 10.99
CA SER A 90 -11.32 11.02 11.15
C SER A 90 -12.14 11.93 10.23
N VAL A 91 -13.03 11.32 9.45
CA VAL A 91 -14.02 11.98 8.60
C VAL A 91 -15.34 11.24 8.77
N ALA A 92 -16.45 11.93 8.71
CA ALA A 92 -17.84 11.47 8.86
C ALA A 92 -18.08 9.93 8.80
N GLY A 93 -17.88 9.22 9.91
CA GLY A 93 -18.11 7.77 10.03
C GLY A 93 -17.00 6.89 9.47
N ALA A 94 -15.80 7.46 9.24
CA ALA A 94 -14.63 6.74 8.77
C ALA A 94 -13.34 7.27 9.37
N THR A 95 -12.31 6.43 9.41
CA THR A 95 -10.92 6.83 9.64
C THR A 95 -10.09 6.50 8.41
N LEU A 96 -9.40 7.50 7.87
CA LEU A 96 -8.54 7.39 6.69
C LEU A 96 -7.07 7.42 7.08
N ARG A 97 -6.25 6.63 6.36
CA ARG A 97 -4.79 6.72 6.34
C ARG A 97 -4.34 6.77 4.90
N VAL A 98 -3.95 7.97 4.44
CA VAL A 98 -3.49 8.16 3.05
C VAL A 98 -1.98 7.92 3.01
N PHE A 99 -1.56 6.79 2.48
CA PHE A 99 -0.15 6.41 2.43
C PHE A 99 0.53 6.72 1.09
N LEU A 100 -0.23 6.90 -0.02
CA LEU A 100 0.26 7.38 -1.31
C LEU A 100 -0.73 8.39 -1.91
N GLY A 101 -0.22 9.43 -2.56
CA GLY A 101 -1.03 10.43 -3.27
C GLY A 101 -1.83 11.33 -2.33
N GLU A 102 -3.02 11.71 -2.76
CA GLU A 102 -3.89 12.64 -2.03
C GLU A 102 -5.34 12.17 -2.03
N LEU A 103 -6.01 12.23 -0.87
CA LEU A 103 -7.42 11.89 -0.73
C LEU A 103 -8.05 12.70 0.42
N ALA A 104 -9.26 13.24 0.21
CA ALA A 104 -10.03 13.97 1.22
C ALA A 104 -9.25 15.12 1.91
N GLY A 105 -8.31 15.75 1.18
CA GLY A 105 -7.47 16.85 1.67
C GLY A 105 -6.30 16.41 2.56
N ASP A 106 -5.99 15.13 2.60
CA ASP A 106 -4.78 14.59 3.19
C ASP A 106 -3.82 14.11 2.09
N ARG A 107 -2.50 14.27 2.30
CA ARG A 107 -1.48 14.00 1.28
C ARG A 107 -0.27 13.29 1.87
N SER A 108 0.11 12.18 1.22
CA SER A 108 1.39 11.53 1.47
C SER A 108 2.56 12.34 0.90
N PRO A 109 3.67 12.48 1.65
CA PRO A 109 4.88 13.12 1.14
C PRO A 109 5.72 12.19 0.24
N VAL A 110 5.32 10.93 0.11
CA VAL A 110 6.10 9.91 -0.60
C VAL A 110 6.05 10.14 -2.10
N HIS A 111 7.23 10.18 -2.72
CA HIS A 111 7.35 10.37 -4.17
C HIS A 111 6.93 9.13 -4.94
N THR A 112 6.16 9.33 -6.00
CA THR A 112 5.79 8.32 -6.98
C THR A 112 6.09 8.81 -8.39
N PHE A 113 6.40 7.90 -9.32
CA PHE A 113 6.77 8.24 -10.71
C PHE A 113 5.55 8.44 -11.62
N THR A 114 4.39 8.03 -11.15
CA THR A 114 3.09 8.28 -11.78
C THR A 114 2.11 8.74 -10.71
N PRO A 115 1.02 9.43 -11.06
CA PRO A 115 -0.05 9.70 -10.11
C PRO A 115 -0.59 8.38 -9.55
N LEU A 116 -0.54 8.23 -8.23
CA LEU A 116 -1.02 7.04 -7.51
C LEU A 116 -1.82 7.48 -6.29
N LEU A 117 -2.82 6.69 -5.95
CA LEU A 117 -3.57 6.82 -4.69
C LEU A 117 -3.51 5.49 -3.94
N GLY A 118 -3.10 5.54 -2.69
CA GLY A 118 -3.16 4.42 -1.76
C GLY A 118 -3.67 4.92 -0.41
N ALA A 119 -4.77 4.34 0.06
CA ALA A 119 -5.37 4.68 1.34
C ALA A 119 -6.01 3.46 2.00
N GLN A 120 -5.94 3.38 3.32
CA GLN A 120 -6.78 2.52 4.13
C GLN A 120 -7.96 3.34 4.66
N ILE A 121 -9.15 2.75 4.59
CA ILE A 121 -10.39 3.34 5.08
C ILE A 121 -11.03 2.37 6.07
N ASP A 122 -11.11 2.77 7.32
CA ASP A 122 -11.80 2.04 8.37
C ASP A 122 -13.19 2.68 8.55
N LEU A 123 -14.26 1.97 8.14
CA LEU A 123 -15.64 2.46 8.26
C LEU A 123 -16.26 2.03 9.59
N ASP A 124 -17.00 2.95 10.22
CA ASP A 124 -17.82 2.61 11.37
C ASP A 124 -18.99 1.70 10.95
N PRO A 125 -19.43 0.79 11.82
CA PRO A 125 -20.57 -0.08 11.52
C PRO A 125 -21.82 0.72 11.10
N GLY A 126 -22.36 0.39 9.92
CA GLY A 126 -23.53 1.05 9.35
C GLY A 126 -23.28 2.45 8.77
N ALA A 127 -22.06 2.93 8.78
CA ALA A 127 -21.72 4.21 8.16
C ALA A 127 -21.86 4.17 6.63
N ARG A 128 -22.20 5.32 6.07
CA ARG A 128 -22.09 5.58 4.63
C ARG A 128 -21.06 6.68 4.43
N PHE A 129 -20.11 6.42 3.54
CA PHE A 129 -19.05 7.35 3.24
C PHE A 129 -18.99 7.61 1.74
N THR A 130 -18.89 8.86 1.35
CA THR A 130 -18.75 9.28 -0.05
C THR A 130 -17.41 9.95 -0.23
N LEU A 131 -16.66 9.52 -1.23
CA LEU A 131 -15.39 10.10 -1.63
C LEU A 131 -15.51 10.67 -3.02
N ASP A 132 -15.09 11.92 -3.18
CA ASP A 132 -14.81 12.49 -4.48
C ASP A 132 -13.42 12.01 -4.92
N VAL A 133 -13.38 11.26 -6.01
CA VAL A 133 -12.14 10.70 -6.58
C VAL A 133 -11.89 11.29 -7.97
N ASP A 134 -10.64 11.31 -8.40
CA ASP A 134 -10.29 11.77 -9.74
C ASP A 134 -10.84 10.78 -10.79
N PRO A 135 -11.73 11.22 -11.71
CA PRO A 135 -12.29 10.34 -12.72
C PRO A 135 -11.29 9.91 -13.80
N GLY A 136 -10.10 10.49 -13.80
CA GLY A 136 -9.00 10.07 -14.67
C GLY A 136 -8.22 8.85 -14.16
N PHE A 137 -8.51 8.39 -12.94
CA PHE A 137 -7.87 7.22 -12.35
C PHE A 137 -8.73 5.99 -12.52
N GLU A 138 -8.07 4.85 -12.63
CA GLU A 138 -8.68 3.55 -12.37
C GLU A 138 -8.66 3.31 -10.85
N HIS A 139 -9.79 2.87 -10.29
CA HIS A 139 -9.93 2.68 -8.85
C HIS A 139 -10.13 1.21 -8.49
N GLY A 140 -9.37 0.73 -7.51
CA GLY A 140 -9.53 -0.58 -6.90
C GLY A 140 -9.90 -0.45 -5.42
N VAL A 141 -10.90 -1.19 -4.97
CA VAL A 141 -11.27 -1.28 -3.54
C VAL A 141 -11.19 -2.73 -3.11
N LEU A 142 -10.22 -3.03 -2.26
CA LEU A 142 -10.06 -4.34 -1.64
C LEU A 142 -10.76 -4.34 -0.28
N LEU A 143 -11.68 -5.29 -0.06
CA LEU A 143 -12.30 -5.48 1.26
C LEU A 143 -11.44 -6.41 2.12
N ASP A 144 -10.86 -5.87 3.18
CA ASP A 144 -10.08 -6.62 4.16
C ASP A 144 -10.95 -7.31 5.21
N GLN A 145 -11.88 -6.59 5.81
CA GLN A 145 -12.74 -7.09 6.91
C GLN A 145 -14.17 -6.60 6.80
N GLY A 146 -15.09 -7.38 7.37
CA GLY A 146 -16.50 -7.02 7.46
C GLY A 146 -17.27 -7.25 6.16
N SER A 147 -18.20 -6.34 5.88
CA SER A 147 -19.00 -6.31 4.66
C SER A 147 -19.24 -4.86 4.25
N VAL A 148 -19.14 -4.58 2.97
CA VAL A 148 -19.37 -3.24 2.41
C VAL A 148 -20.08 -3.33 1.06
N GLU A 149 -20.82 -2.30 0.73
CA GLU A 149 -21.32 -2.07 -0.61
C GLU A 149 -20.57 -0.89 -1.24
N VAL A 150 -19.93 -1.10 -2.40
CA VAL A 150 -19.21 -0.08 -3.15
C VAL A 150 -19.93 0.16 -4.45
N ALA A 151 -20.41 1.38 -4.68
CA ALA A 151 -21.15 1.78 -5.89
C ALA A 151 -22.31 0.82 -6.25
N GLY A 152 -23.05 0.32 -5.25
CA GLY A 152 -24.18 -0.61 -5.43
C GLY A 152 -23.77 -2.09 -5.52
N THR A 153 -22.48 -2.42 -5.40
CA THR A 153 -21.98 -3.79 -5.43
C THR A 153 -21.54 -4.23 -4.05
N ALA A 154 -22.15 -5.30 -3.51
CA ALA A 154 -21.74 -5.89 -2.24
C ALA A 154 -20.43 -6.66 -2.42
N LEU A 155 -19.48 -6.42 -1.52
CA LEU A 155 -18.18 -7.11 -1.48
C LEU A 155 -18.11 -8.07 -0.30
N ALA A 156 -17.54 -9.26 -0.54
CA ALA A 156 -17.07 -10.18 0.48
C ALA A 156 -15.58 -9.91 0.81
N VAL A 157 -15.13 -10.41 1.95
CA VAL A 157 -13.71 -10.34 2.33
C VAL A 157 -12.82 -10.94 1.24
N ALA A 158 -11.76 -10.25 0.91
CA ALA A 158 -10.81 -10.51 -0.17
C ALA A 158 -11.34 -10.24 -1.60
N ASP A 159 -12.55 -9.72 -1.77
CA ASP A 159 -12.98 -9.20 -3.06
C ASP A 159 -12.24 -7.88 -3.39
N LEU A 160 -11.88 -7.73 -4.65
CA LEU A 160 -11.36 -6.50 -5.24
C LEU A 160 -12.38 -5.95 -6.23
N ALA A 161 -13.08 -4.88 -5.86
CA ALA A 161 -13.90 -4.12 -6.80
C ALA A 161 -13.01 -3.22 -7.66
N PHE A 162 -13.32 -3.16 -8.95
CA PHE A 162 -12.61 -2.32 -9.91
C PHE A 162 -13.61 -1.37 -10.61
N GLN A 163 -13.19 -0.12 -10.76
CA GLN A 163 -13.92 0.91 -11.47
C GLN A 163 -12.95 1.62 -12.42
N ALA A 164 -13.21 1.55 -13.71
CA ALA A 164 -12.51 2.29 -14.76
C ALA A 164 -13.23 3.59 -15.12
#